data_095c420b73cee3aaf9a83fca24cdd8a2
#
_entry.id   095c420b73cee3aaf9a83fca24cdd8a2
#
_cell.length_a   1.000
_cell.length_b   1.000
_cell.length_c   1.000
_cell.angle_alpha   90.00
_cell.angle_beta   90.00
_cell.angle_gamma   90.00
#
_symmetry.space_group_name_H-M   'P 1'
#
loop_
_entity.id
_entity.type
_entity.pdbx_description
1 polymer ?
#
loop_
_entity_poly.entity_id
_entity_poly.type
_entity_poly.pdbx_seq_one_letter_code
_entity_poly.pdbx_strand_id
1 'polypeptide(L)'
;MLFQVVYKPLAQIEASEAYQWYEQPHIGMGNAFLDELERTNGFIAGNPHLYSCVEAEMRRANLNRFPYSLFYVIDGDTVNVLSCFHQHREPRTRQQLLSDNGFNKN
;
A
#
# COMPACT_ATOMS: atom_id res chain seq x y z
N MET A 1 -7.77 -6.15 18.83
CA MET A 1 -7.54 -4.71 18.63
C MET A 1 -7.13 -4.45 17.20
N LEU A 2 -7.71 -3.46 16.54
CA LEU A 2 -7.37 -3.14 15.17
C LEU A 2 -6.24 -2.12 15.14
N PHE A 3 -5.34 -2.30 14.18
CA PHE A 3 -4.30 -1.33 13.92
C PHE A 3 -4.86 -0.21 13.07
N GLN A 4 -4.29 0.96 13.18
CA GLN A 4 -4.66 2.09 12.35
C GLN A 4 -3.81 2.05 11.08
N VAL A 5 -4.45 2.07 9.91
CA VAL A 5 -3.73 2.02 8.63
C VAL A 5 -3.68 3.43 8.06
N VAL A 6 -2.46 3.92 7.84
CA VAL A 6 -2.23 5.28 7.34
C VAL A 6 -1.42 5.19 6.06
N TYR A 7 -1.92 5.80 4.99
CA TYR A 7 -1.19 5.87 3.73
C TYR A 7 -0.30 7.10 3.74
N LYS A 8 0.99 6.88 3.53
CA LYS A 8 1.95 7.97 3.44
C LYS A 8 1.80 8.67 2.08
N PRO A 9 2.38 9.85 1.91
CA PRO A 9 2.10 10.67 0.72
C PRO A 9 2.31 9.97 -0.62
N LEU A 10 3.39 9.21 -0.77
CA LEU A 10 3.61 8.52 -2.04
C LEU A 10 2.52 7.47 -2.28
N ALA A 11 2.16 6.71 -1.25
CA ALA A 11 1.13 5.69 -1.40
C ALA A 11 -0.21 6.31 -1.76
N GLN A 12 -0.52 7.49 -1.21
CA GLN A 12 -1.75 8.20 -1.54
C GLN A 12 -1.77 8.58 -3.01
N ILE A 13 -0.66 9.11 -3.50
CA ILE A 13 -0.56 9.51 -4.91
C ILE A 13 -0.69 8.29 -5.81
N GLU A 14 0.01 7.22 -5.47
CA GLU A 14 0.00 6.00 -6.28
C GLU A 14 -1.39 5.37 -6.32
N ALA A 15 -2.10 5.35 -5.19
CA ALA A 15 -3.45 4.80 -5.15
C ALA A 15 -4.40 5.64 -6.00
N SER A 16 -4.24 6.96 -5.95
CA SER A 16 -5.06 7.87 -6.76
C SER A 16 -4.79 7.66 -8.25
N GLU A 17 -3.54 7.49 -8.63
CA GLU A 17 -3.17 7.24 -10.01
C GLU A 17 -3.74 5.91 -10.51
N ALA A 18 -3.71 4.88 -9.67
CA ALA A 18 -4.27 3.59 -10.03
C ALA A 18 -5.79 3.68 -10.22
N TYR A 19 -6.46 4.42 -9.34
CA TYR A 19 -7.89 4.65 -9.48
C TYR A 19 -8.20 5.28 -10.84
N GLN A 20 -7.48 6.33 -11.21
CA GLN A 20 -7.70 7.02 -12.48
C GLN A 20 -7.45 6.11 -13.66
N TRP A 21 -6.40 5.30 -13.57
CA TRP A 21 -6.05 4.37 -14.63
C TRP A 21 -7.17 3.39 -14.93
N TYR A 22 -7.87 2.92 -13.89
CA TYR A 22 -8.97 1.98 -14.09
C TYR A 22 -10.27 2.68 -14.47
N GLU A 23 -10.50 3.86 -13.91
CA GLU A 23 -11.78 4.54 -14.10
C GLU A 23 -11.93 5.13 -15.50
N GLN A 24 -10.85 5.64 -16.07
CA GLN A 24 -10.93 6.32 -17.37
C GLN A 24 -11.50 5.45 -18.47
N PRO A 25 -11.00 4.23 -18.70
CA PRO A 25 -11.58 3.41 -19.77
C PRO A 25 -12.92 2.79 -19.39
N HIS A 26 -13.18 2.56 -18.10
CA HIS A 26 -14.41 1.87 -17.70
C HIS A 26 -14.95 2.48 -16.43
N ILE A 27 -16.08 3.19 -16.55
CA ILE A 27 -16.73 3.80 -15.39
C ILE A 27 -17.09 2.72 -14.37
N GLY A 28 -16.75 2.96 -13.13
CA GLY A 28 -17.00 2.04 -12.03
C GLY A 28 -15.83 1.13 -11.70
N MET A 29 -14.85 1.01 -12.62
CA MET A 29 -13.72 0.14 -12.38
C MET A 29 -12.76 0.71 -11.33
N GLY A 30 -12.66 2.04 -11.27
CA GLY A 30 -11.88 2.71 -10.23
C GLY A 30 -12.45 2.44 -8.85
N ASN A 31 -13.79 2.48 -8.72
CA ASN A 31 -14.43 2.16 -7.44
C ASN A 31 -14.21 0.69 -7.06
N ALA A 32 -14.20 -0.21 -8.03
CA ALA A 32 -13.91 -1.61 -7.77
C ALA A 32 -12.49 -1.77 -7.21
N PHE A 33 -11.54 -1.01 -7.77
CA PHE A 33 -10.17 -1.01 -7.26
C PHE A 33 -10.12 -0.49 -5.81
N LEU A 34 -10.83 0.61 -5.53
CA LEU A 34 -10.84 1.17 -4.18
C LEU A 34 -11.49 0.22 -3.17
N ASP A 35 -12.53 -0.49 -3.59
CA ASP A 35 -13.18 -1.47 -2.72
C ASP A 35 -12.22 -2.59 -2.36
N GLU A 36 -11.44 -3.06 -3.33
CA GLU A 36 -10.45 -4.10 -3.08
C GLU A 36 -9.33 -3.59 -2.19
N LEU A 37 -8.93 -2.34 -2.39
CA LEU A 37 -7.91 -1.71 -1.57
C LEU A 37 -8.38 -1.62 -0.11
N GLU A 38 -9.61 -1.18 0.09
CA GLU A 38 -10.19 -1.06 1.41
C GLU A 38 -10.30 -2.41 2.10
N ARG A 39 -10.68 -3.43 1.36
CA ARG A 39 -10.76 -4.78 1.89
C ARG A 39 -9.40 -5.27 2.35
N THR A 40 -8.36 -5.03 1.55
CA THR A 40 -6.99 -5.38 1.93
C THR A 40 -6.56 -4.62 3.18
N ASN A 41 -6.91 -3.33 3.25
CA ASN A 41 -6.61 -2.53 4.44
C ASN A 41 -7.24 -3.12 5.69
N GLY A 42 -8.47 -3.64 5.56
CA GLY A 42 -9.13 -4.28 6.69
C GLY A 42 -8.43 -5.53 7.18
N PHE A 43 -7.92 -6.35 6.26
CA PHE A 43 -7.15 -7.53 6.64
C PHE A 43 -5.84 -7.13 7.31
N ILE A 44 -5.15 -6.11 6.79
CA ILE A 44 -3.91 -5.64 7.40
C ILE A 44 -4.19 -5.09 8.79
N ALA A 45 -5.27 -4.32 8.94
CA ALA A 45 -5.61 -3.74 10.25
C ALA A 45 -5.89 -4.82 11.28
N GLY A 46 -6.45 -5.95 10.84
CA GLY A 46 -6.77 -7.05 11.73
C GLY A 46 -5.54 -7.83 12.19
N ASN A 47 -4.56 -8.00 11.31
CA ASN A 47 -3.37 -8.75 11.67
C ASN A 47 -2.22 -8.40 10.72
N PRO A 48 -1.56 -7.25 10.95
CA PRO A 48 -0.50 -6.82 10.03
C PRO A 48 0.73 -7.72 10.08
N HIS A 49 0.90 -8.50 11.13
CA HIS A 49 2.07 -9.38 11.25
C HIS A 49 1.93 -10.65 10.43
N LEU A 50 0.74 -10.90 9.86
CA LEU A 50 0.54 -12.09 9.08
C LEU A 50 1.25 -12.04 7.73
N TYR A 51 1.47 -10.87 7.19
CA TYR A 51 2.11 -10.73 5.89
C TYR A 51 3.63 -10.75 6.04
N SER A 52 4.30 -11.29 5.03
CA SER A 52 5.73 -11.52 5.12
C SER A 52 6.54 -10.26 4.94
N CYS A 53 7.65 -10.18 5.65
CA CYS A 53 8.63 -9.14 5.44
C CYS A 53 9.38 -9.42 4.14
N VAL A 54 9.63 -8.40 3.35
CA VAL A 54 10.33 -8.54 2.08
C VAL A 54 11.69 -7.84 2.11
N GLU A 55 11.84 -6.83 2.96
CA GLU A 55 13.10 -6.14 3.12
C GLU A 55 13.11 -5.56 4.52
N ALA A 56 14.01 -6.04 5.37
CA ALA A 56 14.06 -5.65 6.78
C ALA A 56 12.67 -5.82 7.41
N GLU A 57 12.14 -4.79 8.05
CA GLU A 57 10.82 -4.89 8.69
C GLU A 57 9.67 -4.55 7.73
N MET A 58 9.97 -4.22 6.48
CA MET A 58 8.93 -3.84 5.52
C MET A 58 8.21 -5.08 5.01
N ARG A 59 6.88 -5.03 5.03
CA ARG A 59 6.03 -6.15 4.64
C ARG A 59 5.31 -5.83 3.35
N ARG A 60 4.86 -6.89 2.67
CA ARG A 60 4.16 -6.75 1.40
C ARG A 60 2.82 -7.46 1.46
N ALA A 61 1.77 -6.78 1.05
CA ALA A 61 0.42 -7.35 0.92
C ALA A 61 -0.03 -7.18 -0.51
N ASN A 62 -0.41 -8.30 -1.16
CA ASN A 62 -0.89 -8.25 -2.54
C ASN A 62 -2.40 -8.11 -2.54
N LEU A 63 -2.92 -7.30 -3.45
CA LEU A 63 -4.35 -7.28 -3.70
C LEU A 63 -4.74 -8.55 -4.46
N ASN A 64 -5.98 -9.02 -4.28
CA ASN A 64 -6.40 -10.25 -4.94
C ASN A 64 -6.85 -10.06 -6.37
N ARG A 65 -7.64 -9.05 -6.64
CA ARG A 65 -8.27 -8.91 -7.96
C ARG A 65 -7.53 -7.98 -8.89
N PHE A 66 -6.64 -7.17 -8.36
CA PHE A 66 -5.90 -6.19 -9.15
C PHE A 66 -4.41 -6.44 -8.96
N PRO A 67 -3.59 -6.28 -9.99
CA PRO A 67 -2.16 -6.57 -9.89
C PRO A 67 -1.38 -5.47 -9.19
N TYR A 68 -1.81 -5.13 -7.98
CA TYR A 68 -1.16 -4.12 -7.15
C TYR A 68 -0.79 -4.72 -5.81
N SER A 69 0.23 -4.15 -5.20
CA SER A 69 0.71 -4.58 -3.88
C SER A 69 0.95 -3.35 -3.02
N LEU A 70 0.88 -3.57 -1.72
CA LEU A 70 1.19 -2.55 -0.73
C LEU A 70 2.47 -2.94 -0.01
N PHE A 71 3.37 -1.96 0.17
CA PHE A 71 4.47 -2.10 1.10
C PHE A 71 4.15 -1.31 2.35
N TYR A 72 4.36 -1.88 3.51
CA TYR A 72 4.07 -1.16 4.76
C TYR A 72 5.04 -1.56 5.86
N VAL A 73 5.13 -0.68 6.87
CA VAL A 73 5.88 -0.96 8.09
C VAL A 73 4.94 -0.72 9.27
N ILE A 74 5.20 -1.44 10.36
CA ILE A 74 4.38 -1.33 11.57
C ILE A 74 5.14 -0.49 12.59
N ASP A 75 4.45 0.50 13.14
CA ASP A 75 5.02 1.37 14.15
C ASP A 75 4.01 1.44 15.31
N GLY A 76 4.25 0.68 16.37
CA GLY A 76 3.30 0.60 17.46
C GLY A 76 1.98 0.00 17.00
N ASP A 77 0.91 0.76 17.14
CA ASP A 77 -0.42 0.32 16.70
C ASP A 77 -0.80 0.91 15.34
N THR A 78 0.17 1.47 14.63
CA THR A 78 -0.06 2.10 13.34
C THR A 78 0.66 1.32 12.24
N VAL A 79 -0.04 1.12 11.14
CA VAL A 79 0.53 0.55 9.93
C VAL A 79 0.73 1.69 8.95
N ASN A 80 1.97 1.99 8.60
CA ASN A 80 2.28 3.04 7.64
C ASN A 80 2.47 2.42 6.27
N VAL A 81 1.54 2.66 5.36
CA VAL A 81 1.64 2.16 3.98
C VAL A 81 2.54 3.10 3.22
N LEU A 82 3.65 2.59 2.74
CA LEU A 82 4.69 3.38 2.10
C LEU A 82 4.50 3.45 0.59
N SER A 83 3.90 2.46 -0.02
CA SER A 83 3.74 2.40 -1.47
C SER A 83 2.57 1.52 -1.86
N CYS A 84 1.90 1.91 -2.94
CA CYS A 84 0.86 1.11 -3.60
C CYS A 84 1.32 1.00 -5.05
N PHE A 85 1.89 -0.14 -5.43
CA PHE A 85 2.58 -0.24 -6.71
C PHE A 85 2.07 -1.42 -7.53
N HIS A 86 2.16 -1.25 -8.86
CA HIS A 86 1.78 -2.30 -9.79
C HIS A 86 2.79 -3.43 -9.72
N GLN A 87 2.31 -4.67 -9.65
CA GLN A 87 3.18 -5.84 -9.43
C GLN A 87 4.18 -6.08 -10.54
N HIS A 88 3.93 -5.56 -11.74
CA HIS A 88 4.84 -5.75 -12.86
C HIS A 88 5.86 -4.63 -13.00
N ARG A 89 5.83 -3.65 -12.11
CA ARG A 89 6.87 -2.63 -12.08
C ARG A 89 7.94 -3.03 -11.09
N GLU A 90 9.14 -2.51 -11.29
CA GLU A 90 10.19 -2.72 -10.32
C GLU A 90 9.88 -1.88 -9.09
N PRO A 91 9.75 -2.48 -7.90
CA PRO A 91 9.41 -1.71 -6.72
C PRO A 91 10.59 -0.90 -6.22
N ARG A 92 10.30 0.21 -5.55
CA ARG A 92 11.32 0.99 -4.88
C ARG A 92 11.82 0.22 -3.68
N THR A 93 13.08 0.46 -3.31
CA THR A 93 13.64 -0.15 -2.11
C THR A 93 13.05 0.50 -0.87
N ARG A 94 13.21 -0.17 0.28
CA ARG A 94 12.76 0.37 1.55
C ARG A 94 13.35 1.75 1.80
N GLN A 95 14.65 1.93 1.52
CA GLN A 95 15.28 3.21 1.75
C GLN A 95 14.73 4.30 0.86
N GLN A 96 14.48 3.98 -0.41
CA GLN A 96 13.87 4.94 -1.32
C GLN A 96 12.48 5.33 -0.85
N LEU A 97 11.70 4.36 -0.37
CA LEU A 97 10.34 4.62 0.08
C LEU A 97 10.33 5.47 1.34
N LEU A 98 11.24 5.22 2.26
CA LEU A 98 11.33 6.06 3.45
C LEU A 98 11.70 7.49 3.09
N SER A 99 12.65 7.65 2.19
CA SER A 99 13.06 8.98 1.75
C SER A 99 11.93 9.67 1.00
N ASP A 100 11.27 8.97 0.06
CA ASP A 100 10.21 9.55 -0.75
C ASP A 100 9.00 9.97 0.09
N ASN A 101 8.81 9.37 1.26
CA ASN A 101 7.70 9.69 2.14
C ASN A 101 8.10 10.61 3.29
N GLY A 102 9.32 11.17 3.25
CA GLY A 102 9.73 12.14 4.24
C GLY A 102 10.35 11.57 5.51
N PHE A 103 10.69 10.30 5.53
CA PHE A 103 11.35 9.70 6.68
C PHE A 103 12.86 9.84 6.58
N ASN A 104 13.35 10.97 6.19
CA ASN A 104 14.74 11.13 6.07
C ASN A 104 15.38 11.38 7.35
N LYS A 105 16.56 10.80 7.60
CA LYS A 105 17.20 10.99 8.77
C LYS A 105 18.18 11.96 8.53
N ASN A 106 18.49 12.65 8.55
CA ASN A 106 19.54 13.50 8.50
C ASN A 106 19.39 14.64 8.86
#